data_68073d761637694ca64b488c292721fa
#
_entry.id   68073d761637694ca64b488c292721fa
#
_cell.length_a   1.000
_cell.length_b   1.000
_cell.length_c   1.000
_cell.angle_alpha   90.00
_cell.angle_beta   90.00
_cell.angle_gamma   90.00
#
_symmetry.space_group_name_H-M   'P 1'
#
loop_
_entity.id
_entity.type
_entity.pdbx_description
1 polymer ?
#
loop_
_entity_poly.entity_id
_entity_poly.type
_entity_poly.pdbx_seq_one_letter_code
_entity_poly.pdbx_strand_id
1 'polypeptide(L)'
;GYHFPRRGLGGIKRSAPRAQEYGSFYRGYVSFTAAKPSKSRFDHNPSVFLLINSEDEDGDEVLLSGGLYMPSSRQLKAIRERIAANPAPFEALFRSKPFARSFPDGFSTERIATRPPRGFDREHPYLHWLKLQGFFVWRSYRRKEYTAVDFFDRVACDARQILRLNELLENAIAGR
;
A
#
# COMPACT_ATOMS: atom_id res chain seq x y z
N GLY A 1 12.71 -11.07 7.85
CA GLY A 1 12.34 -9.71 8.27
C GLY A 1 12.20 -8.77 7.07
N TYR A 2 11.63 -7.58 7.32
CA TYR A 2 11.61 -6.51 6.32
C TYR A 2 13.01 -5.94 6.14
N HIS A 3 13.33 -5.54 4.93
CA HIS A 3 14.61 -4.91 4.60
C HIS A 3 14.37 -3.85 3.50
N PHE A 4 15.29 -2.93 3.36
CA PHE A 4 15.34 -2.03 2.23
C PHE A 4 16.02 -2.75 1.06
N PRO A 5 15.32 -3.03 -0.05
CA PRO A 5 15.97 -3.56 -1.24
C PRO A 5 16.98 -2.53 -1.78
N ARG A 6 17.95 -2.97 -2.59
CA ARG A 6 18.95 -2.07 -3.19
C ARG A 6 18.37 -0.85 -3.91
N ARG A 7 17.10 -0.92 -4.36
CA ARG A 7 16.34 0.16 -4.98
C ARG A 7 15.19 0.64 -4.09
N GLY A 8 15.25 0.41 -2.79
CA GLY A 8 14.23 0.82 -1.84
C GLY A 8 14.18 2.32 -1.61
N LEU A 9 15.30 3.02 -1.86
CA LEU A 9 15.34 4.47 -1.97
C LEU A 9 15.08 4.85 -3.44
N GLY A 10 14.01 5.58 -3.69
CA GLY A 10 13.67 6.08 -5.02
C GLY A 10 14.77 7.00 -5.56
N GLY A 11 15.20 6.76 -6.79
CA GLY A 11 16.23 7.58 -7.43
C GLY A 11 15.78 9.03 -7.59
N ILE A 12 16.61 9.97 -7.17
CA ILE A 12 16.35 11.42 -7.27
C ILE A 12 16.46 11.92 -8.73
N LYS A 13 17.34 11.29 -9.53
CA LYS A 13 17.52 11.65 -10.94
C LYS A 13 16.49 10.97 -11.84
N ARG A 14 15.93 11.73 -12.78
CA ARG A 14 15.17 11.20 -13.92
C ARG A 14 16.13 10.66 -14.97
N SER A 15 15.71 9.66 -15.75
CA SER A 15 16.41 9.28 -16.97
C SER A 15 16.36 10.44 -17.97
N ALA A 16 17.34 10.54 -18.88
CA ALA A 16 17.40 11.64 -19.85
C ALA A 16 16.09 11.87 -20.66
N PRO A 17 15.40 10.82 -21.20
CA PRO A 17 14.11 11.01 -21.85
C PRO A 17 13.04 11.62 -20.93
N ARG A 18 12.96 11.16 -19.67
CA ARG A 18 12.00 11.71 -18.70
C ARG A 18 12.38 13.11 -18.22
N ALA A 19 13.67 13.42 -18.14
CA ALA A 19 14.13 14.78 -17.81
C ALA A 19 13.67 15.78 -18.89
N GLN A 20 13.73 15.38 -20.17
CA GLN A 20 13.26 16.20 -21.28
C GLN A 20 11.74 16.36 -21.26
N GLU A 21 10.99 15.29 -20.97
CA GLU A 21 9.52 15.30 -20.86
C GLU A 21 9.04 16.23 -19.72
N TYR A 22 9.67 16.20 -18.56
CA TYR A 22 9.25 16.96 -17.38
C TYR A 22 10.01 18.28 -17.18
N GLY A 23 10.92 18.64 -18.06
CA GLY A 23 11.70 19.90 -17.97
C GLY A 23 12.68 19.96 -16.78
N SER A 24 12.91 18.85 -16.09
CA SER A 24 13.79 18.78 -14.91
C SER A 24 14.53 17.45 -14.81
N PHE A 25 15.84 17.51 -14.52
CA PHE A 25 16.67 16.32 -14.28
C PHE A 25 16.42 15.67 -12.93
N TYR A 26 15.77 16.35 -12.00
CA TYR A 26 15.50 15.85 -10.66
C TYR A 26 14.01 15.66 -10.45
N ARG A 27 13.68 14.70 -9.63
CA ARG A 27 12.31 14.50 -9.12
C ARG A 27 12.11 15.42 -7.94
N GLY A 28 10.93 16.00 -7.80
CA GLY A 28 10.54 16.76 -6.62
C GLY A 28 10.12 15.88 -5.44
N TYR A 29 10.37 14.58 -5.51
CA TYR A 29 10.01 13.65 -4.43
C TYR A 29 11.12 12.66 -4.12
N VAL A 30 11.13 12.19 -2.87
CA VAL A 30 11.94 11.07 -2.37
C VAL A 30 11.01 9.99 -1.86
N SER A 31 11.31 8.73 -2.16
CA SER A 31 10.51 7.61 -1.67
C SER A 31 11.35 6.51 -1.06
N PHE A 32 10.79 5.86 -0.05
CA PHE A 32 11.38 4.74 0.68
C PHE A 32 10.44 3.56 0.61
N THR A 33 10.95 2.39 0.29
CA THR A 33 10.17 1.16 0.30
C THR A 33 10.88 0.11 1.16
N ALA A 34 10.16 -0.48 2.09
CA ALA A 34 10.62 -1.63 2.87
C ALA A 34 9.70 -2.82 2.61
N ALA A 35 10.28 -3.96 2.25
CA ALA A 35 9.55 -5.20 1.96
C ALA A 35 10.38 -6.42 2.37
N LYS A 36 9.75 -7.58 2.50
CA LYS A 36 10.46 -8.86 2.57
C LYS A 36 11.02 -9.24 1.19
N PRO A 37 12.11 -10.04 1.12
CA PRO A 37 12.62 -10.54 -0.14
C PRO A 37 11.55 -11.34 -0.90
N SER A 38 11.39 -11.08 -2.20
CA SER A 38 10.55 -11.92 -3.05
C SER A 38 11.32 -13.12 -3.58
N LYS A 39 10.68 -14.29 -3.58
CA LYS A 39 11.22 -15.51 -4.19
C LYS A 39 10.97 -15.58 -5.70
N SER A 40 10.06 -14.75 -6.21
CA SER A 40 9.69 -14.69 -7.62
C SER A 40 9.86 -13.28 -8.16
N ARG A 41 10.39 -13.17 -9.38
CA ARG A 41 10.49 -11.87 -10.08
C ARG A 41 9.12 -11.33 -10.53
N PHE A 42 8.09 -12.16 -10.54
CA PHE A 42 6.74 -11.80 -10.98
C PHE A 42 5.81 -11.46 -9.82
N ASP A 43 6.15 -11.87 -8.59
CA ASP A 43 5.35 -11.59 -7.41
C ASP A 43 5.93 -10.40 -6.66
N HIS A 44 5.07 -9.49 -6.28
CA HIS A 44 5.41 -8.40 -5.38
C HIS A 44 5.10 -8.82 -3.95
N ASN A 45 5.92 -8.41 -3.01
CA ASN A 45 5.61 -8.60 -1.60
C ASN A 45 4.89 -7.38 -1.04
N PRO A 46 3.96 -7.59 -0.08
CA PRO A 46 3.42 -6.50 0.70
C PRO A 46 4.55 -5.65 1.29
N SER A 47 4.41 -4.34 1.22
CA SER A 47 5.47 -3.40 1.57
C SER A 47 4.96 -2.27 2.46
N VAL A 48 5.89 -1.52 3.04
CA VAL A 48 5.67 -0.19 3.60
C VAL A 48 6.35 0.80 2.67
N PHE A 49 5.65 1.84 2.29
CA PHE A 49 6.09 2.87 1.37
C PHE A 49 5.91 4.25 2.00
N LEU A 50 6.96 5.04 2.01
CA LEU A 50 6.94 6.44 2.44
C LEU A 50 7.39 7.30 1.26
N LEU A 51 6.59 8.31 0.94
CA LEU A 51 6.87 9.32 -0.07
C LEU A 51 6.95 10.69 0.61
N ILE A 52 7.96 11.47 0.26
CA ILE A 52 8.06 12.88 0.58
C ILE A 52 8.04 13.62 -0.77
N ASN A 53 6.97 14.35 -1.04
CA ASN A 53 6.72 15.03 -2.30
C ASN A 53 6.72 16.54 -2.07
N SER A 54 7.45 17.27 -2.91
CA SER A 54 7.50 18.72 -2.93
C SER A 54 6.99 19.31 -4.27
N GLU A 55 6.46 18.49 -5.17
CA GLU A 55 5.93 18.91 -6.47
C GLU A 55 4.39 19.07 -6.45
N ASP A 56 3.73 18.91 -5.29
CA ASP A 56 2.28 19.02 -5.22
C ASP A 56 1.85 20.50 -5.29
N GLU A 57 0.83 20.78 -6.10
CA GLU A 57 0.26 22.15 -6.24
C GLU A 57 -0.32 22.65 -4.92
N ASP A 58 -0.79 21.74 -4.06
CA ASP A 58 -1.31 22.03 -2.72
C ASP A 58 -0.21 22.16 -1.63
N GLY A 59 1.06 22.05 -2.02
CA GLY A 59 2.23 22.11 -1.14
C GLY A 59 2.86 20.76 -0.86
N ASP A 60 3.93 20.78 -0.03
CA ASP A 60 4.68 19.59 0.32
C ASP A 60 3.76 18.53 0.98
N GLU A 61 3.85 17.29 0.54
CA GLU A 61 3.11 16.16 1.07
C GLU A 61 4.05 15.07 1.57
N VAL A 62 3.69 14.47 2.70
CA VAL A 62 4.28 13.19 3.13
C VAL A 62 3.19 12.13 3.12
N LEU A 63 3.40 11.08 2.32
CA LEU A 63 2.45 10.00 2.17
C LEU A 63 3.04 8.70 2.73
N LEU A 64 2.33 8.06 3.63
CA LEU A 64 2.60 6.70 4.09
C LEU A 64 1.58 5.76 3.45
N SER A 65 2.06 4.71 2.80
CA SER A 65 1.24 3.67 2.20
C SER A 65 1.79 2.29 2.52
N GLY A 66 0.97 1.27 2.39
CA GLY A 66 1.43 -0.09 2.49
C GLY A 66 0.37 -1.13 2.23
N GLY A 67 0.82 -2.35 2.06
CA GLY A 67 0.04 -3.43 1.52
C GLY A 67 0.62 -3.92 0.19
N LEU A 68 -0.22 -4.41 -0.69
CA LEU A 68 0.15 -4.96 -1.99
C LEU A 68 -0.52 -4.15 -3.11
N TYR A 69 0.23 -3.19 -3.69
CA TYR A 69 -0.26 -2.25 -4.70
C TYR A 69 -0.55 -2.94 -6.04
N MET A 70 0.39 -3.76 -6.53
CA MET A 70 0.29 -4.45 -7.83
C MET A 70 0.49 -5.96 -7.65
N PRO A 71 -0.53 -6.69 -7.15
CA PRO A 71 -0.45 -8.15 -7.07
C PRO A 71 -0.36 -8.79 -8.45
N SER A 72 0.38 -9.88 -8.57
CA SER A 72 0.26 -10.78 -9.72
C SER A 72 -1.14 -11.40 -9.74
N SER A 73 -1.58 -11.91 -10.89
CA SER A 73 -2.88 -12.57 -11.02
C SER A 73 -3.05 -13.73 -10.03
N ARG A 74 -1.96 -14.46 -9.74
CA ARG A 74 -1.93 -15.54 -8.75
C ARG A 74 -2.16 -15.01 -7.34
N GLN A 75 -1.44 -13.93 -6.95
CA GLN A 75 -1.60 -13.30 -5.64
C GLN A 75 -2.99 -12.71 -5.47
N LEU A 76 -3.49 -12.02 -6.50
CA LEU A 76 -4.82 -11.42 -6.51
C LEU A 76 -5.91 -12.47 -6.30
N LYS A 77 -5.80 -13.62 -6.99
CA LYS A 77 -6.70 -14.75 -6.82
C LYS A 77 -6.65 -15.29 -5.39
N ALA A 78 -5.47 -15.58 -4.86
CA ALA A 78 -5.29 -16.14 -3.52
C ALA A 78 -5.88 -15.24 -2.42
N ILE A 79 -5.64 -13.91 -2.50
CA ILE A 79 -6.18 -12.95 -1.53
C ILE A 79 -7.72 -12.91 -1.61
N ARG A 80 -8.29 -12.90 -2.82
CA ARG A 80 -9.75 -12.91 -3.02
C ARG A 80 -10.39 -14.18 -2.47
N GLU A 81 -9.81 -15.34 -2.75
CA GLU A 81 -10.28 -16.63 -2.23
C GLU A 81 -10.22 -16.67 -0.70
N ARG A 82 -9.15 -16.12 -0.10
CA ARG A 82 -9.04 -16.02 1.35
C ARG A 82 -10.09 -15.09 1.96
N ILE A 83 -10.32 -13.92 1.38
CA ILE A 83 -11.35 -12.97 1.83
C ILE A 83 -12.75 -13.61 1.71
N ALA A 84 -13.04 -14.27 0.59
CA ALA A 84 -14.34 -14.91 0.38
C ALA A 84 -14.58 -16.07 1.37
N ALA A 85 -13.56 -16.86 1.67
CA ALA A 85 -13.67 -18.00 2.58
C ALA A 85 -13.69 -17.59 4.07
N ASN A 86 -12.89 -16.59 4.44
CA ASN A 86 -12.78 -16.13 5.83
C ASN A 86 -12.36 -14.65 5.89
N PRO A 87 -13.30 -13.72 5.84
CA PRO A 87 -13.05 -12.28 5.93
C PRO A 87 -12.70 -11.80 7.33
N ALA A 88 -13.06 -12.58 8.38
CA ALA A 88 -12.99 -12.17 9.78
C ALA A 88 -11.63 -11.58 10.22
N PRO A 89 -10.45 -12.10 9.82
CA PRO A 89 -9.18 -11.49 10.19
C PRO A 89 -8.99 -10.07 9.64
N PHE A 90 -9.44 -9.83 8.39
CA PHE A 90 -9.40 -8.50 7.78
C PHE A 90 -10.38 -7.55 8.48
N GLU A 91 -11.62 -7.98 8.72
CA GLU A 91 -12.59 -7.16 9.47
C GLU A 91 -12.10 -6.81 10.87
N ALA A 92 -11.56 -7.77 11.61
CA ALA A 92 -11.02 -7.54 12.94
C ALA A 92 -9.89 -6.50 12.92
N LEU A 93 -9.01 -6.55 11.91
CA LEU A 93 -7.97 -5.55 11.75
C LEU A 93 -8.57 -4.17 11.47
N PHE A 94 -9.45 -4.05 10.48
CA PHE A 94 -10.05 -2.77 10.07
C PHE A 94 -10.92 -2.14 11.18
N ARG A 95 -11.59 -2.96 11.99
CA ARG A 95 -12.39 -2.49 13.14
C ARG A 95 -11.54 -2.17 14.38
N SER A 96 -10.27 -2.58 14.43
CA SER A 96 -9.41 -2.28 15.56
C SER A 96 -9.17 -0.76 15.66
N LYS A 97 -9.31 -0.20 16.87
CA LYS A 97 -9.15 1.25 17.10
C LYS A 97 -7.83 1.82 16.52
N PRO A 98 -6.66 1.16 16.70
CA PRO A 98 -5.42 1.67 16.13
C PRO A 98 -5.44 1.74 14.61
N PHE A 99 -5.94 0.69 13.94
CA PHE A 99 -5.99 0.66 12.48
C PHE A 99 -6.99 1.67 11.91
N ALA A 100 -8.20 1.71 12.45
CA ALA A 100 -9.25 2.65 12.00
C ALA A 100 -8.84 4.12 12.20
N ARG A 101 -8.04 4.42 13.24
CA ARG A 101 -7.48 5.76 13.44
C ARG A 101 -6.41 6.12 12.41
N SER A 102 -5.55 5.15 12.04
CA SER A 102 -4.46 5.36 11.07
C SER A 102 -4.98 5.40 9.64
N PHE A 103 -5.94 4.52 9.32
CA PHE A 103 -6.46 4.31 7.96
C PHE A 103 -8.00 4.20 7.98
N PRO A 104 -8.70 5.32 8.21
CA PRO A 104 -10.16 5.32 8.36
C PRO A 104 -10.92 4.88 7.09
N ASP A 105 -10.33 5.13 5.92
CA ASP A 105 -10.91 4.79 4.62
C ASP A 105 -10.74 3.30 4.23
N GLY A 106 -9.94 2.55 5.02
CA GLY A 106 -9.65 1.15 4.73
C GLY A 106 -8.79 0.95 3.48
N PHE A 107 -9.12 -0.07 2.69
CA PHE A 107 -8.42 -0.30 1.42
C PHE A 107 -8.67 0.82 0.42
N SER A 108 -7.61 1.24 -0.28
CA SER A 108 -7.72 2.17 -1.38
C SER A 108 -8.60 1.61 -2.51
N THR A 109 -9.46 2.46 -3.05
CA THR A 109 -10.35 2.14 -4.18
C THR A 109 -9.82 2.65 -5.52
N GLU A 110 -8.61 3.22 -5.57
CA GLU A 110 -7.99 3.69 -6.83
C GLU A 110 -7.96 2.61 -7.92
N ARG A 111 -7.82 1.36 -7.51
CA ARG A 111 -7.72 0.21 -8.41
C ARG A 111 -8.85 -0.77 -8.14
N ILE A 112 -10.04 -0.43 -8.62
CA ILE A 112 -11.24 -1.26 -8.48
C ILE A 112 -11.76 -1.72 -9.84
N ALA A 113 -12.14 -3.00 -9.94
CA ALA A 113 -12.75 -3.54 -11.15
C ALA A 113 -14.22 -3.09 -11.25
N THR A 114 -14.67 -2.75 -12.46
CA THR A 114 -16.08 -2.40 -12.71
C THR A 114 -16.99 -3.62 -12.50
N ARG A 115 -16.57 -4.79 -12.97
CA ARG A 115 -17.34 -6.04 -12.91
C ARG A 115 -16.83 -6.95 -11.78
N PRO A 116 -17.71 -7.80 -11.21
CA PRO A 116 -17.27 -8.85 -10.30
C PRO A 116 -16.18 -9.73 -10.92
N PRO A 117 -15.18 -10.13 -10.14
CA PRO A 117 -14.17 -11.07 -10.63
C PRO A 117 -14.83 -12.44 -10.96
N ARG A 118 -14.26 -13.13 -11.96
CA ARG A 118 -14.75 -14.46 -12.35
C ARG A 118 -14.68 -15.42 -11.17
N GLY A 119 -15.78 -16.16 -10.94
CA GLY A 119 -15.88 -17.14 -9.86
C GLY A 119 -16.44 -16.60 -8.55
N PHE A 120 -16.81 -15.31 -8.49
CA PHE A 120 -17.45 -14.73 -7.32
C PHE A 120 -18.85 -14.22 -7.66
N ASP A 121 -19.81 -14.46 -6.71
CA ASP A 121 -21.18 -14.02 -6.85
C ASP A 121 -21.28 -12.48 -6.80
N ARG A 122 -22.24 -11.94 -7.55
CA ARG A 122 -22.57 -10.50 -7.53
C ARG A 122 -23.17 -10.06 -6.20
N GLU A 123 -23.83 -10.97 -5.49
CA GLU A 123 -24.44 -10.74 -4.19
C GLU A 123 -23.52 -11.05 -3.01
N HIS A 124 -22.22 -11.34 -3.29
CA HIS A 124 -21.26 -11.66 -2.24
C HIS A 124 -21.09 -10.48 -1.27
N PRO A 125 -21.24 -10.66 0.07
CA PRO A 125 -21.24 -9.56 1.04
C PRO A 125 -19.95 -8.74 1.03
N TYR A 126 -18.82 -9.36 0.64
CA TYR A 126 -17.52 -8.68 0.51
C TYR A 126 -17.14 -8.35 -0.92
N LEU A 127 -18.12 -8.23 -1.82
CA LEU A 127 -17.87 -7.94 -3.23
C LEU A 127 -17.03 -6.66 -3.42
N HIS A 128 -17.22 -5.66 -2.58
CA HIS A 128 -16.44 -4.42 -2.61
C HIS A 128 -14.93 -4.67 -2.42
N TRP A 129 -14.51 -5.60 -1.56
CA TRP A 129 -13.11 -6.01 -1.42
C TRP A 129 -12.66 -6.93 -2.56
N LEU A 130 -13.53 -7.85 -3.02
CA LEU A 130 -13.22 -8.78 -4.10
C LEU A 130 -12.97 -8.06 -5.44
N LYS A 131 -13.57 -6.89 -5.65
CA LYS A 131 -13.36 -6.06 -6.85
C LYS A 131 -12.03 -5.31 -6.85
N LEU A 132 -11.34 -5.21 -5.72
CA LEU A 132 -10.06 -4.51 -5.66
C LEU A 132 -9.02 -5.22 -6.54
N GLN A 133 -8.18 -4.42 -7.20
CA GLN A 133 -7.04 -4.86 -8.02
C GLN A 133 -5.69 -4.60 -7.31
N GLY A 134 -5.73 -4.03 -6.13
CA GLY A 134 -4.64 -3.84 -5.18
C GLY A 134 -5.20 -3.86 -3.76
N PHE A 135 -4.42 -4.35 -2.82
CA PHE A 135 -4.80 -4.45 -1.41
C PHE A 135 -3.83 -3.62 -0.59
N PHE A 136 -4.05 -2.33 -0.57
CA PHE A 136 -3.18 -1.37 0.11
C PHE A 136 -4.01 -0.27 0.77
N VAL A 137 -3.42 0.35 1.77
CA VAL A 137 -3.93 1.52 2.47
C VAL A 137 -2.95 2.66 2.33
N TRP A 138 -3.41 3.88 2.48
CA TRP A 138 -2.55 5.05 2.46
C TRP A 138 -3.08 6.15 3.37
N ARG A 139 -2.19 7.06 3.76
CA ARG A 139 -2.47 8.25 4.53
C ARG A 139 -1.50 9.36 4.14
N SER A 140 -2.02 10.56 3.92
CA SER A 140 -1.23 11.77 3.79
C SER A 140 -1.09 12.49 5.12
N TYR A 141 0.07 13.08 5.34
CA TYR A 141 0.34 13.96 6.45
C TYR A 141 0.54 15.38 5.93
N ARG A 142 -0.28 16.30 6.43
CA ARG A 142 -0.19 17.73 6.07
C ARG A 142 0.98 18.40 6.78
N ARG A 143 1.39 19.57 6.30
CA ARG A 143 2.54 20.32 6.82
C ARG A 143 2.55 20.44 8.34
N LYS A 144 1.43 20.80 8.97
CA LYS A 144 1.31 20.89 10.44
C LYS A 144 1.59 19.56 11.16
N GLU A 145 1.40 18.42 10.50
CA GLU A 145 1.61 17.10 11.05
C GLU A 145 3.08 16.68 10.92
N TYR A 146 3.67 16.82 9.70
CA TYR A 146 5.04 16.37 9.47
C TYR A 146 6.12 17.34 10.03
N THR A 147 5.74 18.55 10.43
CA THR A 147 6.63 19.47 11.16
C THR A 147 6.53 19.33 12.67
N ALA A 148 5.60 18.51 13.18
CA ALA A 148 5.44 18.29 14.61
C ALA A 148 6.58 17.43 15.17
N VAL A 149 6.96 17.67 16.44
CA VAL A 149 8.07 16.96 17.12
C VAL A 149 7.85 15.44 17.18
N ASP A 150 6.58 15.02 17.33
CA ASP A 150 6.16 13.62 17.42
C ASP A 150 5.86 12.95 16.06
N PHE A 151 6.22 13.60 14.96
CA PHE A 151 5.88 13.11 13.62
C PHE A 151 6.40 11.68 13.35
N PHE A 152 7.65 11.43 13.65
CA PHE A 152 8.24 10.10 13.41
C PHE A 152 7.61 9.01 14.28
N ASP A 153 7.19 9.33 15.49
CA ASP A 153 6.47 8.39 16.37
C ASP A 153 5.08 8.06 15.78
N ARG A 154 4.39 9.04 15.22
CA ARG A 154 3.11 8.83 14.51
C ARG A 154 3.30 7.95 13.28
N VAL A 155 4.27 8.26 12.43
CA VAL A 155 4.59 7.44 11.24
C VAL A 155 4.92 6.01 11.65
N ALA A 156 5.71 5.83 12.72
CA ALA A 156 6.05 4.51 13.24
C ALA A 156 4.80 3.75 13.76
N CYS A 157 3.88 4.43 14.42
CA CYS A 157 2.61 3.85 14.86
C CYS A 157 1.74 3.41 13.68
N ASP A 158 1.60 4.27 12.68
CA ASP A 158 0.82 3.97 11.47
C ASP A 158 1.46 2.85 10.65
N ALA A 159 2.78 2.85 10.50
CA ALA A 159 3.52 1.79 9.83
C ALA A 159 3.35 0.42 10.52
N ARG A 160 3.25 0.37 11.86
CA ARG A 160 2.94 -0.90 12.57
C ARG A 160 1.58 -1.47 12.16
N GLN A 161 0.58 -0.63 11.86
CA GLN A 161 -0.71 -1.11 11.37
C GLN A 161 -0.60 -1.67 9.95
N ILE A 162 0.22 -1.05 9.11
CA ILE A 162 0.54 -1.59 7.77
C ILE A 162 1.21 -2.97 7.90
N LEU A 163 2.15 -3.15 8.83
CA LEU A 163 2.80 -4.45 9.03
C LEU A 163 1.80 -5.55 9.39
N ARG A 164 0.77 -5.25 10.19
CA ARG A 164 -0.32 -6.20 10.49
C ARG A 164 -1.15 -6.54 9.26
N LEU A 165 -1.45 -5.57 8.41
CA LEU A 165 -2.10 -5.81 7.14
C LEU A 165 -1.24 -6.67 6.22
N ASN A 166 0.05 -6.36 6.12
CA ASN A 166 1.00 -7.11 5.30
C ASN A 166 1.08 -8.58 5.73
N GLU A 167 1.04 -8.87 7.02
CA GLU A 167 1.02 -10.23 7.55
C GLU A 167 -0.24 -11.00 7.10
N LEU A 168 -1.42 -10.37 7.14
CA LEU A 168 -2.66 -10.98 6.64
C LEU A 168 -2.59 -11.26 5.14
N LEU A 169 -2.04 -10.34 4.35
CA LEU A 169 -1.88 -10.51 2.92
C LEU A 169 -0.87 -11.62 2.58
N GLU A 170 0.24 -11.68 3.30
CA GLU A 170 1.24 -12.74 3.16
C GLU A 170 0.65 -14.12 3.48
N ASN A 171 -0.12 -14.21 4.56
CA ASN A 171 -0.81 -15.45 4.95
C ASN A 171 -1.84 -15.87 3.89
N ALA A 172 -2.61 -14.93 3.34
CA ALA A 172 -3.54 -15.19 2.26
C ALA A 172 -2.83 -15.72 1.00
N ILE A 173 -1.71 -15.11 0.61
CA ILE A 173 -0.92 -15.53 -0.55
C ILE A 173 -0.29 -16.91 -0.33
N ALA A 174 0.09 -17.23 0.90
CA ALA A 174 0.69 -18.52 1.28
C ALA A 174 -0.35 -19.64 1.52
N GLY A 175 -1.66 -19.34 1.47
CA GLY A 175 -2.73 -20.30 1.73
C GLY A 175 -2.87 -20.67 3.20
N ARG A 176 -2.48 -19.77 4.12
CA ARG A 176 -2.52 -19.97 5.59
C ARG A 176 -3.60 -19.14 6.24
#